data_447aa97fae5706112ef0cc59fbfe7275
#
_entry.id   447aa97fae5706112ef0cc59fbfe7275
#
_cell.length_a   1.000
_cell.length_b   1.000
_cell.length_c   1.000
_cell.angle_alpha   90.00
_cell.angle_beta   90.00
_cell.angle_gamma   90.00
#
_symmetry.space_group_name_H-M   'P 1'
#
loop_
_entity.id
_entity.type
_entity.pdbx_description
1 polymer ?
#
loop_
_entity_poly.entity_id
_entity_poly.type
_entity_poly.pdbx_seq_one_letter_code
_entity_poly.pdbx_strand_id
1 'polypeptide(L)'
;APALPDRRVIDTPYISQVTPVYAPVGCEPTSLLMGLKAKGYAQEVDLRSFLDAMPKHEYDPAQGFAGSPYQPDQSKRTTIYPAKLAEYGRQYGDVADFSGRSVEELQRELLSGNPVVVYVTLWWAEPYYRTYRMGDHEETLLRNNHAVLLCGYDSQTDQYNVADPYN
;
A
#
# COMPACT_ATOMS: atom_id res chain seq x y z
N ALA A 1 -20.64 -22.40 3.79
CA ALA A 1 -20.46 -20.95 3.75
C ALA A 1 -21.35 -20.35 2.66
N PRO A 2 -21.92 -19.14 2.82
CA PRO A 2 -22.69 -18.50 1.76
C PRO A 2 -21.78 -18.22 0.57
N ALA A 3 -22.35 -18.30 -0.65
CA ALA A 3 -21.63 -17.97 -1.87
C ALA A 3 -21.21 -16.48 -1.85
N LEU A 4 -20.03 -16.18 -2.41
CA LEU A 4 -19.60 -14.80 -2.57
C LEU A 4 -20.46 -14.09 -3.62
N PRO A 5 -20.70 -12.78 -3.46
CA PRO A 5 -21.40 -12.01 -4.49
C PRO A 5 -20.55 -11.90 -5.77
N ASP A 6 -21.21 -11.68 -6.91
CA ASP A 6 -20.50 -11.45 -8.17
C ASP A 6 -19.76 -10.12 -8.18
N ARG A 7 -20.23 -9.16 -7.37
CA ARG A 7 -19.65 -7.82 -7.27
C ARG A 7 -19.71 -7.32 -5.84
N ARG A 8 -18.65 -6.62 -5.46
CA ARG A 8 -18.63 -5.86 -4.21
C ARG A 8 -17.82 -4.58 -4.36
N VAL A 9 -18.35 -3.49 -3.83
CA VAL A 9 -17.63 -2.25 -3.59
C VAL A 9 -17.56 -2.04 -2.08
N ILE A 10 -16.34 -1.89 -1.57
CA ILE A 10 -16.09 -1.69 -0.14
C ILE A 10 -16.10 -0.18 0.13
N ASP A 11 -16.97 0.25 1.04
CA ASP A 11 -17.02 1.65 1.44
C ASP A 11 -15.69 2.05 2.10
N THR A 12 -14.98 2.97 1.46
CA THR A 12 -13.61 3.30 1.83
C THR A 12 -13.45 4.82 1.91
N PRO A 13 -13.09 5.37 3.09
CA PRO A 13 -12.78 6.79 3.17
C PRO A 13 -11.51 7.09 2.37
N TYR A 14 -11.60 8.04 1.44
CA TYR A 14 -10.46 8.42 0.60
C TYR A 14 -9.49 9.31 1.37
N ILE A 15 -8.20 8.99 1.28
CA ILE A 15 -7.13 9.79 1.86
C ILE A 15 -6.10 10.09 0.74
N SER A 16 -5.85 11.38 0.51
CA SER A 16 -4.79 11.82 -0.40
C SER A 16 -3.46 11.88 0.33
N GLN A 17 -2.41 11.36 -0.32
CA GLN A 17 -1.03 11.50 0.19
C GLN A 17 -0.41 12.86 -0.10
N VAL A 18 -1.06 13.71 -0.89
CA VAL A 18 -0.50 14.99 -1.32
C VAL A 18 -1.22 16.21 -0.75
N THR A 19 -2.43 16.02 -0.19
CA THR A 19 -3.19 17.12 0.41
C THR A 19 -4.18 16.61 1.46
N PRO A 20 -4.33 17.25 2.63
CA PRO A 20 -3.57 18.39 3.16
C PRO A 20 -2.15 18.02 3.64
N VAL A 21 -1.87 16.72 3.86
CA VAL A 21 -0.52 16.23 4.18
C VAL A 21 0.23 15.96 2.89
N TYR A 22 1.39 16.56 2.72
CA TYR A 22 2.22 16.33 1.54
C TYR A 22 3.25 15.24 1.84
N ALA A 23 2.97 14.02 1.40
CA ALA A 23 3.82 12.84 1.53
C ALA A 23 4.00 12.18 0.16
N PRO A 24 4.78 12.80 -0.74
CA PRO A 24 4.79 12.41 -2.16
C PRO A 24 5.32 11.00 -2.43
N VAL A 25 5.98 10.38 -1.47
CA VAL A 25 6.45 8.99 -1.58
C VAL A 25 5.79 8.06 -0.53
N GLY A 26 4.70 8.51 0.09
CA GLY A 26 3.99 7.78 1.15
C GLY A 26 2.78 6.97 0.67
N CYS A 27 2.79 6.43 -0.55
CA CYS A 27 1.64 5.72 -1.11
C CYS A 27 1.27 4.44 -0.36
N GLU A 28 2.25 3.67 0.10
CA GLU A 28 2.04 2.39 0.79
C GLU A 28 1.31 2.59 2.13
N PRO A 29 1.82 3.43 3.05
CA PRO A 29 1.11 3.65 4.31
C PRO A 29 -0.22 4.38 4.13
N THR A 30 -0.36 5.28 3.16
CA THR A 30 -1.63 5.96 2.90
C THR A 30 -2.69 4.96 2.44
N SER A 31 -2.33 4.06 1.53
CA SER A 31 -3.22 2.98 1.07
C SER A 31 -3.61 2.04 2.21
N LEU A 32 -2.66 1.67 3.08
CA LEU A 32 -2.94 0.85 4.24
C LEU A 32 -3.91 1.54 5.20
N LEU A 33 -3.72 2.83 5.47
CA LEU A 33 -4.61 3.58 6.38
C LEU A 33 -6.05 3.63 5.84
N MET A 34 -6.23 3.84 4.55
CA MET A 34 -7.56 3.74 3.91
C MET A 34 -8.18 2.37 4.13
N GLY A 35 -7.42 1.30 3.93
CA GLY A 35 -7.88 -0.07 4.13
C GLY A 35 -8.24 -0.38 5.59
N LEU A 36 -7.43 0.08 6.53
CA LEU A 36 -7.72 -0.05 7.97
C LEU A 36 -9.04 0.66 8.33
N LYS A 37 -9.22 1.88 7.87
CA LYS A 37 -10.45 2.65 8.15
C LYS A 37 -11.68 2.01 7.49
N ALA A 38 -11.54 1.46 6.30
CA ALA A 38 -12.62 0.73 5.62
C ALA A 38 -13.10 -0.49 6.43
N LYS A 39 -12.22 -1.07 7.24
CA LYS A 39 -12.53 -2.21 8.13
C LYS A 39 -12.92 -1.78 9.54
N GLY A 40 -13.04 -0.48 9.80
CA GLY A 40 -13.41 0.04 11.11
C GLY A 40 -12.25 0.22 12.09
N TYR A 41 -11.03 0.01 11.65
CA TYR A 41 -9.82 0.24 12.45
C TYR A 41 -9.30 1.66 12.30
N ALA A 42 -8.46 2.10 13.24
CA ALA A 42 -7.71 3.35 13.17
C ALA A 42 -8.57 4.59 12.87
N GLN A 43 -9.82 4.63 13.35
CA GLN A 43 -10.78 5.69 13.03
C GLN A 43 -10.30 7.08 13.45
N GLU A 44 -9.62 7.17 14.59
CA GLU A 44 -9.11 8.43 15.14
C GLU A 44 -7.68 8.76 14.70
N VAL A 45 -7.08 7.94 13.84
CA VAL A 45 -5.70 8.12 13.38
C VAL A 45 -5.69 8.95 12.11
N ASP A 46 -5.04 10.11 12.13
CA ASP A 46 -4.81 10.90 10.92
C ASP A 46 -3.57 10.43 10.15
N LEU A 47 -3.45 10.86 8.89
CA LEU A 47 -2.36 10.41 8.03
C LEU A 47 -0.98 10.80 8.59
N ARG A 48 -0.83 12.03 9.09
CA ARG A 48 0.47 12.49 9.63
C ARG A 48 0.91 11.62 10.81
N SER A 49 0.04 11.40 11.76
CA SER A 49 0.33 10.52 12.91
C SER A 49 0.70 9.10 12.46
N PHE A 50 -0.01 8.58 11.47
CA PHE A 50 0.25 7.25 10.93
C PHE A 50 1.62 7.17 10.24
N LEU A 51 1.97 8.17 9.44
CA LEU A 51 3.27 8.26 8.77
C LEU A 51 4.42 8.44 9.78
N ASP A 52 4.22 9.27 10.80
CA ASP A 52 5.25 9.58 11.79
C ASP A 52 5.56 8.38 12.70
N ALA A 53 4.55 7.57 13.03
CA ALA A 53 4.72 6.37 13.87
C ALA A 53 5.25 5.15 13.08
N MET A 54 5.20 5.19 11.75
CA MET A 54 5.69 4.10 10.91
C MET A 54 7.17 3.87 11.11
N PRO A 55 7.65 2.60 11.23
CA PRO A 55 9.07 2.32 11.34
C PRO A 55 9.82 2.82 10.11
N LYS A 56 10.98 3.42 10.36
CA LYS A 56 11.88 3.97 9.33
C LYS A 56 13.19 3.22 9.34
N HIS A 57 13.84 3.18 8.20
CA HIS A 57 15.20 2.66 8.08
C HIS A 57 16.01 3.56 7.14
N GLU A 58 17.32 3.58 7.33
CA GLU A 58 18.17 4.44 6.52
C GLU A 58 18.13 4.06 5.03
N TYR A 59 18.12 2.76 4.71
CA TYR A 59 18.18 2.28 3.32
C TYR A 59 17.37 1.02 3.02
N ASP A 60 16.97 0.22 4.03
CA ASP A 60 16.38 -1.11 3.80
C ASP A 60 14.86 -1.10 3.99
N PRO A 61 14.08 -1.19 2.88
CA PRO A 61 12.61 -1.22 2.94
C PRO A 61 12.04 -2.45 3.64
N ALA A 62 12.82 -3.51 3.83
CA ALA A 62 12.40 -4.69 4.57
C ALA A 62 12.41 -4.47 6.09
N GLN A 63 13.11 -3.46 6.58
CA GLN A 63 13.23 -3.13 8.00
C GLN A 63 12.43 -1.90 8.42
N GLY A 64 11.95 -1.11 7.47
CA GLY A 64 11.17 0.08 7.71
C GLY A 64 11.00 0.86 6.42
N PHE A 65 10.35 2.01 6.48
CA PHE A 65 10.30 2.91 5.33
C PHE A 65 11.72 3.47 5.08
N ALA A 66 12.27 3.21 3.90
CA ALA A 66 13.62 3.66 3.55
C ALA A 66 13.61 5.16 3.23
N GLY A 67 14.10 5.97 4.15
CA GLY A 67 14.06 7.42 4.05
C GLY A 67 12.82 8.03 4.69
N SER A 68 12.30 9.10 4.11
CA SER A 68 11.14 9.83 4.61
C SER A 68 9.98 9.78 3.63
N PRO A 69 8.74 9.53 4.07
CA PRO A 69 7.57 9.59 3.20
C PRO A 69 7.28 11.02 2.71
N TYR A 70 7.82 12.03 3.39
CA TYR A 70 7.58 13.44 3.07
C TYR A 70 8.55 14.02 2.03
N GLN A 71 9.67 13.36 1.78
CA GLN A 71 10.71 13.87 0.89
C GLN A 71 11.23 12.78 -0.05
N PRO A 72 11.08 12.96 -1.38
CA PRO A 72 11.77 12.08 -2.33
C PRO A 72 13.28 12.15 -2.14
N ASP A 73 13.93 10.99 -2.20
CA ASP A 73 15.38 10.87 -2.15
C ASP A 73 15.83 9.93 -3.27
N GLN A 74 16.54 10.49 -4.25
CA GLN A 74 16.97 9.73 -5.43
C GLN A 74 18.03 8.67 -5.12
N SER A 75 18.70 8.79 -3.97
CA SER A 75 19.71 7.84 -3.52
C SER A 75 19.11 6.63 -2.79
N LYS A 76 17.83 6.70 -2.43
CA LYS A 76 17.15 5.67 -1.65
C LYS A 76 15.99 5.06 -2.41
N ARG A 77 15.75 3.80 -2.14
CA ARG A 77 14.54 3.11 -2.55
C ARG A 77 13.44 3.48 -1.54
N THR A 78 12.84 4.68 -1.70
CA THR A 78 11.85 5.24 -0.77
C THR A 78 10.53 4.46 -0.84
N THR A 79 10.47 3.40 -0.08
CA THR A 79 9.31 2.51 0.07
C THR A 79 9.40 1.75 1.38
N ILE A 80 8.37 1.02 1.72
CA ILE A 80 8.34 -0.01 2.75
C ILE A 80 7.77 -1.28 2.10
N TYR A 81 8.42 -2.42 2.30
CA TYR A 81 7.97 -3.67 1.68
C TYR A 81 6.74 -4.27 2.39
N PRO A 82 5.96 -5.11 1.67
CA PRO A 82 4.68 -5.60 2.16
C PRO A 82 4.72 -6.26 3.53
N ALA A 83 5.70 -7.12 3.80
CA ALA A 83 5.81 -7.80 5.08
C ALA A 83 5.96 -6.82 6.26
N LYS A 84 6.80 -5.80 6.08
CA LYS A 84 7.04 -4.78 7.12
C LYS A 84 5.86 -3.84 7.26
N LEU A 85 5.21 -3.49 6.15
CA LEU A 85 3.99 -2.69 6.18
C LEU A 85 2.86 -3.43 6.92
N ALA A 86 2.68 -4.73 6.65
CA ALA A 86 1.69 -5.55 7.33
C ALA A 86 1.99 -5.65 8.83
N GLU A 87 3.25 -5.84 9.21
CA GLU A 87 3.68 -5.85 10.61
C GLU A 87 3.29 -4.55 11.31
N TYR A 88 3.55 -3.41 10.67
CA TYR A 88 3.13 -2.11 11.20
C TYR A 88 1.60 -2.02 11.31
N GLY A 89 0.88 -2.42 10.26
CA GLY A 89 -0.59 -2.41 10.24
C GLY A 89 -1.23 -3.22 11.35
N ARG A 90 -0.60 -4.32 11.78
CA ARG A 90 -1.11 -5.17 12.86
C ARG A 90 -1.17 -4.46 14.22
N GLN A 91 -0.49 -3.35 14.39
CA GLN A 91 -0.65 -2.51 15.59
C GLN A 91 -2.01 -1.81 15.64
N TYR A 92 -2.71 -1.71 14.51
CA TYR A 92 -3.99 -1.00 14.39
C TYR A 92 -5.18 -1.92 14.12
N GLY A 93 -4.97 -3.07 13.50
CA GLY A 93 -6.05 -3.96 13.14
C GLY A 93 -5.57 -5.32 12.63
N ASP A 94 -6.50 -6.11 12.12
CA ASP A 94 -6.21 -7.43 11.55
C ASP A 94 -5.66 -7.27 10.13
N VAL A 95 -4.35 -7.34 9.98
CA VAL A 95 -3.64 -7.16 8.72
C VAL A 95 -2.74 -8.35 8.45
N ALA A 96 -2.82 -8.90 7.25
CA ALA A 96 -1.98 -10.00 6.80
C ALA A 96 -1.10 -9.57 5.61
N ASP A 97 0.12 -10.12 5.56
CA ASP A 97 0.93 -10.06 4.36
C ASP A 97 0.38 -11.09 3.35
N PHE A 98 -0.16 -10.58 2.26
CA PHE A 98 -0.83 -11.37 1.22
C PHE A 98 0.08 -11.64 0.02
N SER A 99 1.35 -11.27 0.10
CA SER A 99 2.33 -11.43 -0.98
C SER A 99 2.45 -12.87 -1.44
N GLY A 100 2.55 -13.08 -2.75
CA GLY A 100 2.69 -14.41 -3.34
C GLY A 100 1.40 -15.19 -3.49
N ARG A 101 0.25 -14.64 -3.09
CA ARG A 101 -1.06 -15.24 -3.31
C ARG A 101 -1.51 -15.03 -4.75
N SER A 102 -2.45 -15.88 -5.20
CA SER A 102 -2.97 -15.81 -6.56
C SER A 102 -3.93 -14.64 -6.77
N VAL A 103 -4.16 -14.28 -8.03
CA VAL A 103 -5.18 -13.27 -8.40
C VAL A 103 -6.57 -13.71 -7.97
N GLU A 104 -6.88 -14.98 -8.08
CA GLU A 104 -8.17 -15.56 -7.66
C GLU A 104 -8.38 -15.42 -6.14
N GLU A 105 -7.32 -15.62 -5.35
CA GLU A 105 -7.38 -15.41 -3.91
C GLU A 105 -7.59 -13.93 -3.58
N LEU A 106 -6.90 -13.02 -4.29
CA LEU A 106 -7.09 -11.57 -4.18
C LEU A 106 -8.55 -11.16 -4.46
N GLN A 107 -9.10 -11.64 -5.58
CA GLN A 107 -10.49 -11.36 -5.98
C GLN A 107 -11.48 -11.87 -4.93
N ARG A 108 -11.21 -13.04 -4.36
CA ARG A 108 -12.03 -13.62 -3.30
C ARG A 108 -12.02 -12.78 -2.03
N GLU A 109 -10.86 -12.22 -1.65
CA GLU A 109 -10.75 -11.30 -0.53
C GLU A 109 -11.60 -10.05 -0.75
N LEU A 110 -11.52 -9.45 -1.93
CA LEU A 110 -12.32 -8.26 -2.27
C LEU A 110 -13.82 -8.56 -2.22
N LEU A 111 -14.27 -9.69 -2.79
CA LEU A 111 -15.66 -10.10 -2.76
C LEU A 111 -16.14 -10.45 -1.34
N SER A 112 -15.22 -10.83 -0.46
CA SER A 112 -15.50 -11.07 0.97
C SER A 112 -15.56 -9.77 1.79
N GLY A 113 -15.24 -8.63 1.19
CA GLY A 113 -15.26 -7.33 1.87
C GLY A 113 -13.93 -6.91 2.49
N ASN A 114 -12.83 -7.52 2.07
CA ASN A 114 -11.49 -7.22 2.56
C ASN A 114 -10.71 -6.44 1.51
N PRO A 115 -10.40 -5.15 1.74
CA PRO A 115 -9.58 -4.38 0.82
C PRO A 115 -8.13 -4.85 0.86
N VAL A 116 -7.41 -4.67 -0.25
CA VAL A 116 -6.04 -5.15 -0.41
C VAL A 116 -5.16 -4.05 -0.96
N VAL A 117 -4.07 -3.76 -0.24
CA VAL A 117 -3.00 -2.89 -0.77
C VAL A 117 -2.20 -3.69 -1.80
N VAL A 118 -2.05 -3.13 -2.99
CA VAL A 118 -1.24 -3.74 -4.05
C VAL A 118 -0.11 -2.81 -4.48
N TYR A 119 1.05 -3.42 -4.72
CA TYR A 119 2.22 -2.71 -5.21
C TYR A 119 2.24 -2.82 -6.74
N VAL A 120 2.31 -1.68 -7.39
CA VAL A 120 2.18 -1.51 -8.83
C VAL A 120 3.27 -0.56 -9.35
N THR A 121 3.27 -0.28 -10.64
CA THR A 121 4.08 0.81 -11.20
C THR A 121 3.27 2.10 -11.24
N LEU A 122 3.95 3.23 -11.05
CA LEU A 122 3.33 4.55 -11.13
C LEU A 122 2.70 4.76 -12.51
N TRP A 123 1.43 5.17 -12.53
CA TRP A 123 0.64 5.37 -13.75
C TRP A 123 0.52 4.12 -14.63
N TRP A 124 0.71 2.92 -14.07
CA TRP A 124 0.68 1.64 -14.79
C TRP A 124 1.70 1.59 -15.94
N ALA A 125 2.75 2.42 -15.84
CA ALA A 125 3.82 2.50 -16.83
C ALA A 125 4.70 1.25 -16.81
N GLU A 126 5.43 1.04 -17.89
CA GLU A 126 6.41 -0.04 -17.95
C GLU A 126 7.40 0.06 -16.79
N PRO A 127 7.73 -1.05 -16.14
CA PRO A 127 8.67 -1.03 -15.03
C PRO A 127 10.07 -0.66 -15.50
N TYR A 128 10.74 0.21 -14.77
CA TYR A 128 12.16 0.46 -14.95
C TYR A 128 12.90 0.42 -13.62
N TYR A 129 14.20 0.18 -13.69
CA TYR A 129 15.02 -0.19 -12.55
C TYR A 129 16.17 0.79 -12.35
N ARG A 130 16.64 0.89 -11.12
CA ARG A 130 17.80 1.70 -10.75
C ARG A 130 18.64 0.92 -9.74
N THR A 131 19.96 1.14 -9.75
CA THR A 131 20.86 0.60 -8.74
C THR A 131 20.92 1.51 -7.53
N TYR A 132 20.72 0.92 -6.35
CA TYR A 132 20.74 1.61 -5.06
C TYR A 132 21.84 1.04 -4.18
N ARG A 133 22.43 1.90 -3.36
CA ARG A 133 23.32 1.48 -2.29
C ARG A 133 22.50 0.95 -1.12
N MET A 134 22.72 -0.31 -0.75
CA MET A 134 22.01 -1.01 0.32
C MET A 134 22.99 -1.38 1.43
N GLY A 135 23.46 -0.38 2.19
CA GLY A 135 24.49 -0.59 3.20
C GLY A 135 25.86 -0.88 2.59
N ASP A 136 26.29 -2.14 2.67
CA ASP A 136 27.62 -2.60 2.20
C ASP A 136 27.62 -3.14 0.76
N HIS A 137 26.47 -3.16 0.10
CA HIS A 137 26.34 -3.67 -1.26
C HIS A 137 25.38 -2.83 -2.10
N GLU A 138 25.27 -3.14 -3.39
CA GLU A 138 24.32 -2.50 -4.30
C GLU A 138 23.27 -3.50 -4.77
N GLU A 139 22.05 -3.01 -4.97
CA GLU A 139 20.94 -3.78 -5.56
C GLU A 139 20.26 -2.98 -6.65
N THR A 140 19.86 -3.68 -7.73
CA THR A 140 19.05 -3.10 -8.79
C THR A 140 17.58 -3.38 -8.49
N LEU A 141 16.83 -2.33 -8.22
CA LEU A 141 15.44 -2.40 -7.75
C LEU A 141 14.52 -1.56 -8.64
N LEU A 142 13.23 -1.90 -8.62
CA LEU A 142 12.19 -1.15 -9.33
C LEU A 142 12.20 0.32 -8.89
N ARG A 143 12.23 1.24 -9.84
CA ARG A 143 12.29 2.69 -9.55
C ARG A 143 10.92 3.35 -9.53
N ASN A 144 10.06 3.03 -10.49
CA ASN A 144 8.72 3.62 -10.60
C ASN A 144 7.66 2.83 -9.83
N ASN A 145 8.00 2.45 -8.61
CA ASN A 145 7.07 1.78 -7.70
C ASN A 145 5.97 2.71 -7.22
N HIS A 146 4.80 2.15 -7.04
CA HIS A 146 3.63 2.81 -6.47
C HIS A 146 2.80 1.79 -5.70
N ALA A 147 1.91 2.25 -4.86
CA ALA A 147 0.95 1.39 -4.18
C ALA A 147 -0.42 2.05 -4.19
N VAL A 148 -1.45 1.23 -4.36
CA VAL A 148 -2.85 1.65 -4.32
C VAL A 148 -3.64 0.67 -3.47
N LEU A 149 -4.84 1.07 -3.06
CA LEU A 149 -5.78 0.19 -2.40
C LEU A 149 -6.81 -0.33 -3.39
N LEU A 150 -6.94 -1.65 -3.52
CA LEU A 150 -8.09 -2.26 -4.17
C LEU A 150 -9.23 -2.32 -3.16
N CYS A 151 -10.37 -1.75 -3.50
CA CYS A 151 -11.54 -1.66 -2.62
C CYS A 151 -12.82 -2.17 -3.26
N GLY A 152 -12.70 -3.00 -4.28
CA GLY A 152 -13.84 -3.66 -4.91
C GLY A 152 -13.45 -4.45 -6.13
N TYR A 153 -14.35 -5.36 -6.51
CA TYR A 153 -14.18 -6.22 -7.67
C TYR A 153 -15.56 -6.61 -8.25
N ASP A 154 -15.62 -6.70 -9.56
CA ASP A 154 -16.77 -7.18 -10.33
C ASP A 154 -16.31 -8.35 -11.22
N SER A 155 -16.75 -9.57 -10.88
CA SER A 155 -16.35 -10.78 -11.59
C SER A 155 -16.96 -10.90 -12.99
N GLN A 156 -18.05 -10.18 -13.28
CA GLN A 156 -18.70 -10.21 -14.59
C GLN A 156 -17.96 -9.34 -15.61
N THR A 157 -17.35 -8.25 -15.15
CA THR A 157 -16.62 -7.32 -16.03
C THR A 157 -15.11 -7.43 -15.87
N ASP A 158 -14.64 -8.19 -14.87
CA ASP A 158 -13.23 -8.30 -14.47
C ASP A 158 -12.61 -6.93 -14.16
N GLN A 159 -13.37 -6.08 -13.45
CA GLN A 159 -12.95 -4.73 -13.11
C GLN A 159 -12.79 -4.56 -11.60
N TYR A 160 -11.84 -3.70 -11.23
CA TYR A 160 -11.53 -3.39 -9.84
C TYR A 160 -11.88 -1.94 -9.52
N ASN A 161 -12.32 -1.71 -8.27
CA ASN A 161 -12.36 -0.37 -7.70
C ASN A 161 -11.00 -0.08 -7.06
N VAL A 162 -10.40 1.03 -7.45
CA VAL A 162 -9.06 1.42 -7.02
C VAL A 162 -9.14 2.76 -6.30
N ALA A 163 -8.61 2.83 -5.08
CA ALA A 163 -8.35 4.07 -4.39
C ALA A 163 -6.85 4.38 -4.50
N ASP A 164 -6.53 5.32 -5.38
CA ASP A 164 -5.14 5.77 -5.59
C ASP A 164 -4.89 6.98 -4.68
N PRO A 165 -3.94 6.88 -3.72
CA PRO A 165 -3.68 7.98 -2.79
C PRO A 165 -2.99 9.17 -3.45
N TYR A 166 -2.40 9.01 -4.62
CA TYR A 166 -1.70 10.07 -5.34
C TYR A 166 -2.65 10.82 -6.26
N ASN A 167 -3.54 11.60 -5.66
CA ASN A 167 -4.56 12.35 -6.42
C ASN A 167 -4.96 13.64 -5.68
#